data_b664d895a112eb5b25284611d40557a8
#
_entry.id   b664d895a112eb5b25284611d40557a8
#
_cell.length_a   1.000
_cell.length_b   1.000
_cell.length_c   1.000
_cell.angle_alpha   90.00
_cell.angle_beta   90.00
_cell.angle_gamma   90.00
#
_symmetry.space_group_name_H-M   'P 1'
#
loop_
_entity.id
_entity.type
_entity.pdbx_description
1 polymer ?
#
loop_
_entity_poly.entity_id
_entity_poly.type
_entity_poly.pdbx_seq_one_letter_code
_entity_poly.pdbx_strand_id
1 'polypeptide(L)'
;MENKEFVIVVDFGGQYNQLIARRVRENHVYCEVYPYNKALDKIKELKPQGIIFTGGPNSVYEENSPKIEKEIFELGIPILGMCYGMQFMAHTLGGEVKSADNREFGKTPTKVDTTSPLFKGLDEDQVVWMSHVDYVAKVPEGFEVVAYTKDCPVASMQNTERKLYAMQYHAEVLHTEHGKEMLHNFLYEVCGFA
;
A
#
# COMPACT_ATOMS: atom_id res chain seq x y z
N MET A 1 15.80 25.86 4.27
CA MET A 1 15.99 24.51 3.71
C MET A 1 14.79 24.16 2.86
N GLU A 2 15.02 23.94 1.59
CA GLU A 2 13.93 23.60 0.69
C GLU A 2 13.34 22.25 1.05
N ASN A 3 12.03 22.18 1.26
CA ASN A 3 11.33 20.93 1.42
C ASN A 3 11.31 20.23 0.07
N LYS A 4 12.13 19.20 -0.05
CA LYS A 4 12.08 18.35 -1.25
C LYS A 4 10.76 17.58 -1.22
N GLU A 5 9.99 17.71 -2.28
CA GLU A 5 8.82 16.88 -2.48
C GLU A 5 9.30 15.48 -2.83
N PHE A 6 9.13 14.54 -1.90
CA PHE A 6 9.60 13.18 -2.11
C PHE A 6 8.81 12.18 -1.27
N VAL A 7 8.96 10.91 -1.64
CA VAL A 7 8.33 9.77 -0.99
C VAL A 7 9.39 8.90 -0.34
N ILE A 8 9.10 8.36 0.84
CA ILE A 8 9.90 7.29 1.42
C ILE A 8 9.18 5.96 1.16
N VAL A 9 9.91 5.04 0.53
CA VAL A 9 9.48 3.67 0.31
C VAL A 9 10.05 2.82 1.44
N VAL A 10 9.19 2.16 2.21
CA VAL A 10 9.61 1.35 3.35
C VAL A 10 9.72 -0.11 2.91
N ASP A 11 10.92 -0.66 3.05
CA ASP A 11 11.23 -2.04 2.67
C ASP A 11 10.93 -3.01 3.82
N PHE A 12 9.93 -3.87 3.61
CA PHE A 12 9.56 -4.94 4.53
C PHE A 12 10.17 -6.30 4.16
N GLY A 13 11.18 -6.32 3.29
CA GLY A 13 11.87 -7.55 2.89
C GLY A 13 11.33 -8.23 1.64
N GLY A 14 10.40 -7.57 0.93
CA GLY A 14 9.83 -8.11 -0.30
C GLY A 14 10.79 -8.03 -1.48
N GLN A 15 10.43 -8.71 -2.57
CA GLN A 15 11.26 -8.79 -3.78
C GLN A 15 11.17 -7.55 -4.66
N TYR A 16 10.10 -6.77 -4.54
CA TYR A 16 9.76 -5.73 -5.50
C TYR A 16 9.92 -4.29 -4.98
N ASN A 17 10.61 -4.10 -3.86
CA ASN A 17 10.80 -2.77 -3.29
C ASN A 17 11.52 -1.81 -4.25
N GLN A 18 12.54 -2.29 -4.97
CA GLN A 18 13.24 -1.47 -5.96
C GLN A 18 12.36 -1.19 -7.18
N LEU A 19 11.50 -2.13 -7.55
CA LEU A 19 10.56 -1.93 -8.64
C LEU A 19 9.52 -0.86 -8.28
N ILE A 20 9.05 -0.86 -7.03
CA ILE A 20 8.15 0.18 -6.53
C ILE A 20 8.82 1.55 -6.63
N ALA A 21 10.08 1.65 -6.16
CA ALA A 21 10.85 2.90 -6.25
C ALA A 21 10.98 3.37 -7.70
N ARG A 22 11.24 2.43 -8.62
CA ARG A 22 11.32 2.74 -10.06
C ARG A 22 9.98 3.29 -10.59
N ARG A 23 8.85 2.68 -10.20
CA ARG A 23 7.53 3.15 -10.63
C ARG A 23 7.22 4.55 -10.10
N VAL A 24 7.63 4.85 -8.88
CA VAL A 24 7.49 6.19 -8.30
C VAL A 24 8.29 7.20 -9.14
N ARG A 25 9.53 6.87 -9.49
CA ARG A 25 10.38 7.74 -10.31
C ARG A 25 9.83 7.91 -11.72
N GLU A 26 9.21 6.87 -12.28
CA GLU A 26 8.54 6.95 -13.60
C GLU A 26 7.35 7.92 -13.58
N ASN A 27 6.81 8.17 -12.40
CA ASN A 27 5.76 9.18 -12.19
C ASN A 27 6.35 10.56 -11.85
N HIS A 28 7.65 10.76 -12.09
CA HIS A 28 8.36 12.04 -11.88
C HIS A 28 8.39 12.49 -10.42
N VAL A 29 8.41 11.54 -9.49
CA VAL A 29 8.53 11.81 -8.07
C VAL A 29 9.82 11.19 -7.54
N TYR A 30 10.59 11.98 -6.81
CA TYR A 30 11.79 11.47 -6.15
C TYR A 30 11.40 10.57 -4.98
N CYS A 31 12.15 9.49 -4.76
CA CYS A 31 11.94 8.62 -3.61
C CYS A 31 13.24 8.08 -3.07
N GLU A 32 13.22 7.74 -1.78
CA GLU A 32 14.30 7.06 -1.09
C GLU A 32 13.75 5.80 -0.45
N VAL A 33 14.54 4.73 -0.43
CA VAL A 33 14.14 3.43 0.14
C VAL A 33 14.88 3.23 1.46
N TYR A 34 14.14 2.93 2.51
CA TYR A 34 14.72 2.61 3.82
C TYR A 34 14.12 1.30 4.36
N PRO A 35 14.93 0.47 5.03
CA PRO A 35 14.39 -0.72 5.67
C PRO A 35 13.45 -0.34 6.80
N TYR A 36 12.50 -1.23 7.09
CA TYR A 36 11.43 -0.96 8.07
C TYR A 36 11.96 -0.54 9.45
N ASN A 37 13.09 -1.10 9.87
CA ASN A 37 13.66 -0.83 11.20
C ASN A 37 14.33 0.55 11.32
N LYS A 38 14.52 1.25 10.19
CA LYS A 38 15.09 2.61 10.17
C LYS A 38 14.10 3.64 9.65
N ALA A 39 12.97 3.19 9.12
CA ALA A 39 12.05 4.05 8.39
C ALA A 39 11.43 5.15 9.27
N LEU A 40 10.97 4.83 10.47
CA LEU A 40 10.30 5.81 11.32
C LEU A 40 11.22 6.99 11.66
N ASP A 41 12.47 6.71 12.04
CA ASP A 41 13.44 7.76 12.34
C ASP A 41 13.72 8.64 11.13
N LYS A 42 13.88 8.02 9.95
CA LYS A 42 14.12 8.75 8.71
C LYS A 42 12.91 9.58 8.29
N ILE A 43 11.71 9.07 8.48
CA ILE A 43 10.48 9.80 8.19
C ILE A 43 10.36 11.04 9.09
N LYS A 44 10.66 10.90 10.37
CA LYS A 44 10.64 12.04 11.31
C LYS A 44 11.70 13.07 10.98
N GLU A 45 12.89 12.63 10.57
CA GLU A 45 14.01 13.50 10.21
C GLU A 45 13.75 14.23 8.90
N LEU A 46 13.35 13.50 7.86
CA LEU A 46 13.30 14.01 6.49
C LEU A 46 11.92 14.55 6.09
N LYS A 47 10.89 14.19 6.80
CA LYS A 47 9.50 14.66 6.58
C LYS A 47 9.05 14.55 5.12
N PRO A 48 8.91 13.30 4.60
CA PRO A 48 8.45 13.10 3.23
C PRO A 48 7.01 13.55 3.05
N GLN A 49 6.61 13.76 1.80
CA GLN A 49 5.24 14.13 1.46
C GLN A 49 4.32 12.90 1.35
N GLY A 50 4.89 11.72 1.24
CA GLY A 50 4.16 10.46 1.21
C GLY A 50 5.02 9.29 1.62
N ILE A 51 4.37 8.19 1.99
CA ILE A 51 5.03 6.96 2.43
C ILE A 51 4.39 5.80 1.68
N ILE A 52 5.22 4.87 1.20
CA ILE A 52 4.74 3.62 0.58
C ILE A 52 5.34 2.44 1.34
N PHE A 53 4.48 1.55 1.82
CA PHE A 53 4.89 0.28 2.42
C PHE A 53 4.89 -0.79 1.35
N THR A 54 6.00 -1.52 1.23
CA THR A 54 6.15 -2.59 0.25
C THR A 54 5.55 -3.90 0.77
N GLY A 55 5.59 -4.91 -0.07
CA GLY A 55 5.29 -6.28 0.35
C GLY A 55 6.41 -6.88 1.16
N GLY A 56 6.17 -8.06 1.68
CA GLY A 56 7.15 -8.82 2.43
C GLY A 56 6.75 -10.30 2.48
N PRO A 57 7.68 -11.19 2.80
CA PRO A 57 7.42 -12.63 2.80
C PRO A 57 6.73 -13.14 4.06
N ASN A 58 6.58 -12.31 5.07
CA ASN A 58 6.13 -12.71 6.40
C ASN A 58 4.62 -12.59 6.58
N SER A 59 4.10 -13.29 7.59
CA SER A 59 2.76 -13.04 8.14
C SER A 59 2.90 -12.04 9.29
N VAL A 60 1.90 -11.17 9.48
CA VAL A 60 1.88 -10.20 10.60
C VAL A 60 1.85 -10.91 11.97
N TYR A 61 1.46 -12.18 12.00
CA TYR A 61 1.40 -12.97 13.23
C TYR A 61 2.71 -13.67 13.58
N GLU A 62 3.70 -13.66 12.68
CA GLU A 62 5.00 -14.23 12.97
C GLU A 62 5.75 -13.34 13.96
N GLU A 63 6.43 -13.97 14.94
CA GLU A 63 7.13 -13.27 16.01
C GLU A 63 8.16 -12.27 15.48
N ASN A 64 8.89 -12.67 14.44
CA ASN A 64 9.96 -11.85 13.86
C ASN A 64 9.53 -11.09 12.61
N SER A 65 8.22 -10.95 12.36
CA SER A 65 7.76 -10.22 11.19
C SER A 65 8.11 -8.73 11.30
N PRO A 66 8.46 -8.09 10.17
CA PRO A 66 8.78 -6.66 10.16
C PRO A 66 7.61 -5.82 10.64
N LYS A 67 7.85 -4.97 11.63
CA LYS A 67 6.84 -4.06 12.18
C LYS A 67 7.45 -2.70 12.44
N ILE A 68 6.59 -1.69 12.36
CA ILE A 68 6.94 -0.31 12.69
C ILE A 68 6.01 0.13 13.79
N GLU A 69 6.47 1.03 14.65
CA GLU A 69 5.64 1.54 15.73
C GLU A 69 4.40 2.24 15.18
N LYS A 70 3.28 2.06 15.85
CA LYS A 70 1.96 2.61 15.47
C LYS A 70 1.99 4.10 15.21
N GLU A 71 2.91 4.81 15.83
CA GLU A 71 3.12 6.25 15.67
C GLU A 71 3.20 6.67 14.19
N ILE A 72 3.70 5.80 13.31
CA ILE A 72 3.83 6.12 11.88
C ILE A 72 2.49 6.50 11.25
N PHE A 73 1.40 5.92 11.74
CA PHE A 73 0.05 6.22 11.24
C PHE A 73 -0.54 7.51 11.83
N GLU A 74 0.15 8.12 12.78
CA GLU A 74 -0.31 9.31 13.50
C GLU A 74 0.43 10.58 13.08
N LEU A 75 1.36 10.48 12.14
CA LEU A 75 2.18 11.61 11.70
C LEU A 75 1.46 12.54 10.71
N GLY A 76 0.29 12.13 10.20
CA GLY A 76 -0.46 12.92 9.23
C GLY A 76 0.08 12.86 7.81
N ILE A 77 1.04 12.01 7.54
CA ILE A 77 1.63 11.83 6.21
C ILE A 77 0.85 10.75 5.47
N PRO A 78 0.43 10.97 4.22
CA PRO A 78 -0.27 9.95 3.45
C PRO A 78 0.54 8.66 3.31
N ILE A 79 -0.12 7.50 3.51
CA ILE A 79 0.51 6.19 3.43
C ILE A 79 -0.26 5.29 2.48
N LEU A 80 0.47 4.62 1.59
CA LEU A 80 -0.05 3.53 0.76
C LEU A 80 0.64 2.23 1.17
N GLY A 81 -0.13 1.25 1.66
CA GLY A 81 0.40 -0.07 1.99
C GLY A 81 0.07 -1.08 0.90
N MET A 82 1.04 -1.87 0.46
CA MET A 82 0.85 -2.91 -0.54
C MET A 82 1.19 -4.28 0.02
N CYS A 83 0.36 -5.28 -0.25
CA CYS A 83 0.53 -6.67 0.20
C CYS A 83 0.75 -6.77 1.71
N TYR A 84 1.93 -7.16 2.15
CA TYR A 84 2.26 -7.18 3.57
C TYR A 84 2.04 -5.82 4.22
N GLY A 85 2.36 -4.73 3.52
CA GLY A 85 2.15 -3.37 4.03
C GLY A 85 0.67 -3.07 4.34
N MET A 86 -0.25 -3.60 3.53
CA MET A 86 -1.68 -3.50 3.82
C MET A 86 -2.05 -4.31 5.06
N GLN A 87 -1.55 -5.54 5.15
CA GLN A 87 -1.84 -6.42 6.29
C GLN A 87 -1.28 -5.83 7.59
N PHE A 88 -0.08 -5.28 7.54
CA PHE A 88 0.53 -4.60 8.68
C PHE A 88 -0.34 -3.41 9.13
N MET A 89 -0.79 -2.59 8.19
CA MET A 89 -1.67 -1.46 8.48
C MET A 89 -2.98 -1.92 9.14
N ALA A 90 -3.63 -2.92 8.55
CA ALA A 90 -4.89 -3.44 9.07
C ALA A 90 -4.73 -4.01 10.48
N HIS A 91 -3.71 -4.84 10.67
CA HIS A 91 -3.44 -5.48 11.97
C HIS A 91 -3.14 -4.45 13.06
N THR A 92 -2.28 -3.48 12.74
CA THR A 92 -1.86 -2.46 13.71
C THR A 92 -3.00 -1.54 14.12
N LEU A 93 -3.92 -1.26 13.20
CA LEU A 93 -5.03 -0.34 13.45
C LEU A 93 -6.32 -1.04 13.93
N GLY A 94 -6.26 -2.34 14.22
CA GLY A 94 -7.37 -3.05 14.85
C GLY A 94 -8.29 -3.81 13.91
N GLY A 95 -7.91 -3.97 12.65
CA GLY A 95 -8.60 -4.85 11.71
C GLY A 95 -8.21 -6.30 11.94
N GLU A 96 -8.72 -7.20 11.11
CA GLU A 96 -8.41 -8.63 11.17
C GLU A 96 -7.70 -9.11 9.91
N VAL A 97 -6.62 -9.85 10.10
CA VAL A 97 -5.89 -10.55 9.03
C VAL A 97 -6.05 -12.05 9.27
N LYS A 98 -6.42 -12.78 8.24
CA LYS A 98 -6.62 -14.23 8.30
C LYS A 98 -5.79 -14.92 7.23
N SER A 99 -5.53 -16.21 7.45
CA SER A 99 -4.89 -17.07 6.46
C SER A 99 -5.96 -17.75 5.63
N ALA A 100 -5.84 -17.66 4.29
CA ALA A 100 -6.80 -18.28 3.39
C ALA A 100 -6.51 -19.77 3.23
N ASP A 101 -7.57 -20.57 3.05
CA ASP A 101 -7.43 -21.99 2.72
C ASP A 101 -6.84 -22.16 1.32
N ASN A 102 -7.20 -21.26 0.41
CA ASN A 102 -6.70 -21.25 -0.96
C ASN A 102 -5.84 -20.02 -1.19
N ARG A 103 -4.67 -20.25 -1.77
CA ARG A 103 -3.77 -19.16 -2.16
C ARG A 103 -4.31 -18.47 -3.40
N GLU A 104 -4.26 -17.15 -3.42
CA GLU A 104 -4.61 -16.38 -4.59
C GLU A 104 -3.33 -15.92 -5.28
N PHE A 105 -3.07 -16.45 -6.47
CA PHE A 105 -1.89 -16.12 -7.26
C PHE A 105 -2.28 -15.84 -8.70
N GLY A 106 -1.59 -14.90 -9.32
CA GLY A 106 -1.75 -14.62 -10.73
C GLY A 106 -2.71 -13.46 -11.00
N LYS A 107 -3.10 -13.37 -12.26
CA LYS A 107 -4.01 -12.32 -12.74
C LYS A 107 -5.40 -12.56 -12.18
N THR A 108 -5.93 -11.58 -11.47
CA THR A 108 -7.19 -11.71 -10.76
C THR A 108 -8.15 -10.59 -11.14
N PRO A 109 -9.35 -10.93 -11.68
CA PRO A 109 -10.39 -9.93 -11.92
C PRO A 109 -10.81 -9.28 -10.61
N THR A 110 -10.89 -7.96 -10.59
CA THR A 110 -11.10 -7.17 -9.39
C THR A 110 -12.11 -6.07 -9.67
N LYS A 111 -13.04 -5.86 -8.74
CA LYS A 111 -13.94 -4.71 -8.78
C LYS A 111 -13.38 -3.61 -7.91
N VAL A 112 -13.33 -2.39 -8.45
CA VAL A 112 -12.86 -1.22 -7.71
C VAL A 112 -13.94 -0.15 -7.64
N ASP A 113 -13.93 0.59 -6.54
CA ASP A 113 -14.79 1.75 -6.37
C ASP A 113 -14.12 2.96 -7.02
N THR A 114 -14.66 3.40 -8.16
CA THR A 114 -14.07 4.49 -8.94
C THR A 114 -14.23 5.86 -8.28
N THR A 115 -14.97 5.95 -7.17
CA THR A 115 -15.03 7.19 -6.39
C THR A 115 -13.82 7.36 -5.47
N SER A 116 -13.04 6.28 -5.27
CA SER A 116 -11.77 6.38 -4.52
C SER A 116 -10.74 7.16 -5.33
N PRO A 117 -9.97 8.04 -4.68
CA PRO A 117 -8.88 8.75 -5.38
C PRO A 117 -7.88 7.81 -6.06
N LEU A 118 -7.66 6.61 -5.50
CA LEU A 118 -6.74 5.62 -6.09
C LEU A 118 -7.18 5.17 -7.49
N PHE A 119 -8.47 5.14 -7.74
CA PHE A 119 -9.03 4.59 -8.97
C PHE A 119 -9.62 5.66 -9.89
N LYS A 120 -9.27 6.91 -9.65
CA LYS A 120 -9.73 8.03 -10.47
C LYS A 120 -9.35 7.84 -11.93
N GLY A 121 -10.32 7.92 -12.81
CA GLY A 121 -10.12 7.77 -14.26
C GLY A 121 -10.01 6.33 -14.74
N LEU A 122 -10.17 5.36 -13.86
CA LEU A 122 -10.09 3.94 -14.21
C LEU A 122 -11.50 3.31 -14.27
N ASP A 123 -11.61 2.19 -14.98
CA ASP A 123 -12.84 1.40 -15.02
C ASP A 123 -13.02 0.63 -13.71
N GLU A 124 -14.26 0.32 -13.35
CA GLU A 124 -14.54 -0.49 -12.17
C GLU A 124 -14.04 -1.93 -12.28
N ASP A 125 -13.87 -2.44 -13.50
CA ASP A 125 -13.30 -3.76 -13.75
C ASP A 125 -11.80 -3.64 -13.99
N GLN A 126 -11.00 -4.20 -13.10
CA GLN A 126 -9.56 -4.19 -13.19
C GLN A 126 -9.02 -5.62 -13.17
N VAL A 127 -7.82 -5.81 -13.70
CA VAL A 127 -7.09 -7.06 -13.57
C VAL A 127 -5.80 -6.74 -12.81
N VAL A 128 -5.61 -7.38 -11.67
CA VAL A 128 -4.48 -7.13 -10.79
C VAL A 128 -3.69 -8.42 -10.56
N TRP A 129 -2.41 -8.27 -10.18
CA TRP A 129 -1.56 -9.41 -9.84
C TRP A 129 -1.63 -9.67 -8.35
N MET A 130 -2.18 -10.82 -7.99
CA MET A 130 -2.23 -11.30 -6.61
C MET A 130 -1.11 -12.29 -6.35
N SER A 131 -0.56 -12.24 -5.16
CA SER A 131 0.45 -13.19 -4.69
C SER A 131 0.39 -13.16 -3.17
N HIS A 132 -0.63 -13.82 -2.58
CA HIS A 132 -0.81 -13.81 -1.13
C HIS A 132 -1.55 -15.05 -0.63
N VAL A 133 -1.29 -15.38 0.64
CA VAL A 133 -2.02 -16.39 1.40
C VAL A 133 -2.87 -15.69 2.46
N ASP A 134 -2.25 -14.78 3.21
CA ASP A 134 -2.96 -14.00 4.21
C ASP A 134 -3.76 -12.88 3.53
N TYR A 135 -4.86 -12.50 4.12
CA TYR A 135 -5.72 -11.44 3.60
C TYR A 135 -6.39 -10.67 4.74
N VAL A 136 -6.79 -9.44 4.47
CA VAL A 136 -7.55 -8.63 5.41
C VAL A 136 -9.00 -9.10 5.36
N ALA A 137 -9.49 -9.66 6.48
CA ALA A 137 -10.86 -10.15 6.58
C ALA A 137 -11.81 -9.05 7.06
N LYS A 138 -11.30 -8.11 7.84
CA LYS A 138 -12.07 -7.01 8.38
C LYS A 138 -11.20 -5.75 8.40
N VAL A 139 -11.71 -4.67 7.83
CA VAL A 139 -11.01 -3.38 7.84
C VAL A 139 -11.03 -2.76 9.23
N PRO A 140 -10.02 -1.95 9.57
CA PRO A 140 -10.03 -1.20 10.84
C PRO A 140 -11.18 -0.20 10.86
N GLU A 141 -11.56 0.25 12.07
CA GLU A 141 -12.57 1.29 12.24
C GLU A 141 -12.19 2.54 11.46
N GLY A 142 -13.17 3.13 10.78
CA GLY A 142 -12.96 4.32 9.97
C GLY A 142 -12.50 4.06 8.54
N PHE A 143 -12.19 2.81 8.22
CA PHE A 143 -11.83 2.40 6.87
C PHE A 143 -13.03 1.90 6.09
N GLU A 144 -12.96 2.02 4.78
CA GLU A 144 -13.94 1.45 3.86
C GLU A 144 -13.25 0.57 2.82
N VAL A 145 -13.95 -0.45 2.37
CA VAL A 145 -13.46 -1.34 1.31
C VAL A 145 -13.71 -0.65 -0.03
N VAL A 146 -12.67 -0.55 -0.85
CA VAL A 146 -12.76 0.10 -2.17
C VAL A 146 -12.39 -0.81 -3.33
N ALA A 147 -12.03 -2.06 -3.04
CA ALA A 147 -11.86 -3.09 -4.07
C ALA A 147 -12.03 -4.48 -3.45
N TYR A 148 -12.51 -5.40 -4.27
CA TYR A 148 -12.67 -6.80 -3.85
C TYR A 148 -12.57 -7.72 -5.05
N THR A 149 -12.22 -8.99 -4.78
CA THR A 149 -12.23 -10.07 -5.78
C THR A 149 -13.17 -11.17 -5.32
N LYS A 150 -13.32 -12.20 -6.12
CA LYS A 150 -14.13 -13.37 -5.77
C LYS A 150 -13.69 -13.99 -4.43
N ASP A 151 -12.39 -14.10 -4.21
CA ASP A 151 -11.83 -14.81 -3.05
C ASP A 151 -11.16 -13.87 -2.02
N CYS A 152 -11.10 -12.56 -2.31
CA CYS A 152 -10.49 -11.58 -1.44
C CYS A 152 -11.50 -10.46 -1.14
N PRO A 153 -12.11 -10.46 0.07
CA PRO A 153 -13.16 -9.49 0.38
C PRO A 153 -12.65 -8.06 0.49
N VAL A 154 -11.38 -7.89 0.81
CA VAL A 154 -10.74 -6.58 0.90
C VAL A 154 -9.48 -6.58 0.04
N ALA A 155 -9.63 -6.26 -1.23
CA ALA A 155 -8.48 -6.12 -2.13
C ALA A 155 -7.87 -4.72 -2.03
N SER A 156 -8.64 -3.73 -1.61
CA SER A 156 -8.16 -2.38 -1.31
C SER A 156 -9.06 -1.74 -0.26
N MET A 157 -8.47 -0.92 0.59
CA MET A 157 -9.18 -0.20 1.64
C MET A 157 -8.62 1.20 1.78
N GLN A 158 -9.42 2.10 2.35
CA GLN A 158 -9.00 3.48 2.55
C GLN A 158 -9.63 4.10 3.79
N ASN A 159 -8.90 5.06 4.36
CA ASN A 159 -9.40 6.02 5.32
C ASN A 159 -9.01 7.39 4.78
N THR A 160 -9.92 8.06 4.08
CA THR A 160 -9.62 9.33 3.39
C THR A 160 -9.30 10.45 4.36
N GLU A 161 -9.93 10.47 5.52
CA GLU A 161 -9.70 11.47 6.55
C GLU A 161 -8.26 11.45 7.06
N ARG A 162 -7.73 10.23 7.29
CA ARG A 162 -6.35 10.05 7.76
C ARG A 162 -5.34 9.88 6.62
N LYS A 163 -5.80 9.88 5.37
CA LYS A 163 -4.96 9.68 4.17
C LYS A 163 -4.21 8.36 4.20
N LEU A 164 -4.88 7.30 4.66
CA LEU A 164 -4.34 5.95 4.70
C LEU A 164 -5.02 5.09 3.63
N TYR A 165 -4.22 4.51 2.77
CA TYR A 165 -4.68 3.70 1.63
C TYR A 165 -3.91 2.39 1.59
N ALA A 166 -4.54 1.34 1.10
CA ALA A 166 -3.86 0.05 1.00
C ALA A 166 -4.46 -0.80 -0.11
N MET A 167 -3.62 -1.66 -0.70
CA MET A 167 -4.03 -2.63 -1.70
C MET A 167 -3.31 -3.95 -1.45
N GLN A 168 -4.03 -5.06 -1.63
CA GLN A 168 -3.47 -6.40 -1.44
C GLN A 168 -2.59 -6.82 -2.59
N TYR A 169 -2.85 -6.30 -3.78
CA TYR A 169 -2.16 -6.68 -5.00
C TYR A 169 -0.91 -5.83 -5.24
N HIS A 170 -0.10 -6.30 -6.17
CA HIS A 170 1.15 -5.64 -6.57
C HIS A 170 0.90 -4.67 -7.73
N ALA A 171 0.82 -3.38 -7.42
CA ALA A 171 0.63 -2.34 -8.44
C ALA A 171 1.89 -2.09 -9.27
N GLU A 172 3.06 -2.47 -8.75
CA GLU A 172 4.36 -2.22 -9.38
C GLU A 172 4.68 -3.17 -10.54
N VAL A 173 4.02 -4.34 -10.59
CA VAL A 173 4.30 -5.32 -11.64
C VAL A 173 3.40 -5.06 -12.87
N LEU A 174 3.92 -5.43 -14.06
CA LEU A 174 3.21 -5.21 -15.32
C LEU A 174 1.89 -5.97 -15.43
N HIS A 175 1.75 -7.06 -14.67
CA HIS A 175 0.54 -7.89 -14.69
C HIS A 175 -0.66 -7.23 -14.00
N THR A 176 -0.45 -6.16 -13.22
CA THR A 176 -1.52 -5.27 -12.77
C THR A 176 -1.69 -4.21 -13.86
N GLU A 177 -2.77 -4.31 -14.62
CA GLU A 177 -2.90 -3.58 -15.90
C GLU A 177 -2.82 -2.06 -15.76
N HIS A 178 -3.32 -1.49 -14.67
CA HIS A 178 -3.31 -0.04 -14.44
C HIS A 178 -2.62 0.32 -13.12
N GLY A 179 -1.63 -0.49 -12.73
CA GLY A 179 -0.92 -0.26 -11.48
C GLY A 179 -0.15 1.05 -11.46
N LYS A 180 0.44 1.44 -12.60
CA LYS A 180 1.15 2.71 -12.72
C LYS A 180 0.20 3.90 -12.50
N GLU A 181 -1.00 3.83 -13.05
CA GLU A 181 -2.02 4.86 -12.87
C GLU A 181 -2.51 4.92 -11.42
N MET A 182 -2.63 3.78 -10.75
CA MET A 182 -2.98 3.73 -9.33
C MET A 182 -1.92 4.39 -8.47
N LEU A 183 -0.64 4.12 -8.74
CA LEU A 183 0.48 4.78 -8.06
C LEU A 183 0.49 6.29 -8.36
N HIS A 184 0.26 6.67 -9.62
CA HIS A 184 0.14 8.06 -10.01
C HIS A 184 -0.96 8.75 -9.21
N ASN A 185 -2.12 8.11 -9.07
CA ASN A 185 -3.24 8.66 -8.32
C ASN A 185 -2.89 8.87 -6.85
N PHE A 186 -2.22 7.90 -6.23
CA PHE A 186 -1.76 8.08 -4.85
C PHE A 186 -0.85 9.30 -4.73
N LEU A 187 0.13 9.41 -5.63
CA LEU A 187 1.11 10.49 -5.57
C LEU A 187 0.49 11.87 -5.82
N TYR A 188 -0.33 11.99 -6.84
CA TYR A 188 -0.84 13.31 -7.25
C TYR A 188 -2.18 13.67 -6.62
N GLU A 189 -3.09 12.71 -6.46
CA GLU A 189 -4.41 12.98 -5.88
C GLU A 189 -4.42 12.92 -4.35
N VAL A 190 -3.62 12.05 -3.75
CA VAL A 190 -3.59 11.89 -2.28
C VAL A 190 -2.44 12.68 -1.65
N CYS A 191 -1.21 12.50 -2.14
CA CYS A 191 -0.04 13.18 -1.58
C CYS A 191 0.09 14.63 -2.03
N GLY A 192 -0.55 15.01 -3.12
CA GLY A 192 -0.57 16.38 -3.60
C GLY A 192 0.70 16.81 -4.33
N PHE A 193 1.44 15.88 -4.94
CA PHE A 193 2.57 16.24 -5.79
C PHE A 193 2.09 17.06 -6.99
N ALA A 194 2.90 17.99 -7.43
CA ALA A 194 2.57 18.87 -8.54
C ALA A 194 3.22 18.46 -9.84
#